data_bcf3591d293e243e12ddd77c3ae0ed99
#
_entry.id   bcf3591d293e243e12ddd77c3ae0ed99
#
_cell.length_a   1.000
_cell.length_b   1.000
_cell.length_c   1.000
_cell.angle_alpha   90.00
_cell.angle_beta   90.00
_cell.angle_gamma   90.00
#
_symmetry.space_group_name_H-M   'P 1'
#
loop_
_entity.id
_entity.type
_entity.pdbx_description
1 polymer ?
#
loop_
_entity_poly.entity_id
_entity_poly.type
_entity_poly.pdbx_seq_one_letter_code
_entity_poly.pdbx_strand_id
1 'polypeptide(L)'
;HVKLAFSAPDKAPLTGCDVVFFATPHGVAMAQAPELLAAGVKLIDLAADFRLQDVNAFEKWYKIPHTCPEILKESVYGVVELNRASVAKARVVGNPGCYPTTVLLGLAPLLGGKPLIDTSDLIADCKSGVSGAGRKAEVGSLFSEASDNFKAYGVAGHRHQAEIDEQLQRLAGEPVGLTFVPHLVPMIRGMFSTIYAKILPQARDVDFQALFEERYANES
;
A
#
# COMPACT_ATOMS: atom_id res chain seq x y z
N HIS A 1 24.44 12.98 -19.97
CA HIS A 1 24.60 12.88 -18.50
C HIS A 1 24.12 14.18 -17.85
N VAL A 2 23.08 14.10 -17.01
CA VAL A 2 22.63 15.22 -16.19
C VAL A 2 23.57 15.34 -15.01
N LYS A 3 24.12 16.54 -14.76
CA LYS A 3 24.89 16.81 -13.54
C LYS A 3 23.91 17.07 -12.40
N LEU A 4 23.61 16.04 -11.61
CA LEU A 4 22.82 16.15 -10.40
C LEU A 4 23.72 16.29 -9.18
N ALA A 5 23.34 17.15 -8.25
CA ALA A 5 23.97 17.29 -6.96
C ALA A 5 22.99 16.92 -5.86
N PHE A 6 23.47 16.27 -4.81
CA PHE A 6 22.71 16.04 -3.60
C PHE A 6 22.73 17.28 -2.73
N SER A 7 21.59 17.63 -2.15
CA SER A 7 21.46 18.67 -1.15
C SER A 7 21.04 18.08 0.19
N ALA A 8 21.44 18.70 1.28
CA ALA A 8 20.86 18.39 2.58
C ALA A 8 19.36 18.70 2.56
N PRO A 9 18.52 17.93 3.25
CA PRO A 9 17.05 18.11 3.21
C PRO A 9 16.59 19.52 3.56
N ASP A 10 17.24 20.15 4.52
CA ASP A 10 16.98 21.52 4.98
C ASP A 10 17.42 22.63 3.98
N LYS A 11 18.18 22.26 2.95
CA LYS A 11 18.68 23.15 1.90
C LYS A 11 18.08 22.86 0.52
N ALA A 12 17.28 21.81 0.41
CA ALA A 12 16.66 21.44 -0.85
C ALA A 12 15.53 22.43 -1.19
N PRO A 13 15.50 23.03 -2.39
CA PRO A 13 14.49 24.01 -2.79
C PRO A 13 13.17 23.30 -3.19
N LEU A 14 12.54 22.59 -2.26
CA LEU A 14 11.39 21.74 -2.52
C LEU A 14 10.17 22.52 -3.03
N THR A 15 9.98 23.76 -2.56
CA THR A 15 8.88 24.64 -2.99
C THR A 15 8.97 25.11 -4.45
N GLY A 16 10.12 24.91 -5.08
CA GLY A 16 10.33 25.19 -6.51
C GLY A 16 10.12 23.99 -7.43
N CYS A 17 9.68 22.85 -6.90
CA CYS A 17 9.42 21.63 -7.66
C CYS A 17 7.95 21.54 -8.07
N ASP A 18 7.66 20.84 -9.20
CA ASP A 18 6.28 20.50 -9.57
C ASP A 18 5.73 19.35 -8.72
N VAL A 19 6.61 18.42 -8.33
CA VAL A 19 6.28 17.24 -7.52
C VAL A 19 7.46 16.87 -6.61
N VAL A 20 7.14 16.45 -5.38
CA VAL A 20 8.10 15.92 -4.41
C VAL A 20 7.72 14.51 -4.00
N PHE A 21 8.68 13.60 -4.09
CA PHE A 21 8.56 12.22 -3.61
C PHE A 21 9.21 12.10 -2.22
N PHE A 22 8.42 11.66 -1.24
CA PHE A 22 8.90 11.44 0.12
C PHE A 22 9.25 9.97 0.33
N ALA A 23 10.52 9.61 0.16
CA ALA A 23 11.07 8.30 0.54
C ALA A 23 11.73 8.38 1.93
N THR A 24 11.03 8.92 2.91
CA THR A 24 11.49 9.32 4.23
C THR A 24 10.87 8.45 5.33
N PRO A 25 11.35 8.53 6.58
CA PRO A 25 10.61 7.98 7.72
C PRO A 25 9.20 8.59 7.86
N HIS A 26 8.29 7.85 8.53
CA HIS A 26 6.96 8.34 8.83
C HIS A 26 7.00 9.65 9.63
N GLY A 27 6.06 10.54 9.36
CA GLY A 27 5.97 11.84 10.00
C GLY A 27 6.64 12.98 9.24
N VAL A 28 7.56 12.69 8.31
CA VAL A 28 8.30 13.73 7.57
C VAL A 28 7.45 14.35 6.48
N ALA A 29 6.74 13.54 5.70
CA ALA A 29 5.89 14.04 4.62
C ALA A 29 4.74 14.91 5.17
N MET A 30 4.04 14.45 6.21
CA MET A 30 2.93 15.20 6.80
C MET A 30 3.37 16.51 7.48
N ALA A 31 4.61 16.58 7.98
CA ALA A 31 5.15 17.82 8.56
C ALA A 31 5.43 18.90 7.51
N GLN A 32 5.80 18.51 6.28
CA GLN A 32 6.14 19.45 5.19
C GLN A 32 4.97 19.70 4.22
N ALA A 33 3.95 18.84 4.25
CA ALA A 33 2.83 18.91 3.32
C ALA A 33 2.12 20.28 3.28
N PRO A 34 1.82 20.95 4.41
CA PRO A 34 1.13 22.25 4.37
C PRO A 34 1.88 23.32 3.57
N GLU A 35 3.18 23.43 3.78
CA GLU A 35 4.03 24.42 3.09
C GLU A 35 4.13 24.12 1.59
N LEU A 36 4.39 22.86 1.22
CA LEU A 36 4.54 22.47 -0.17
C LEU A 36 3.25 22.61 -0.97
N LEU A 37 2.12 22.22 -0.38
CA LEU A 37 0.81 22.39 -1.03
C LEU A 37 0.41 23.86 -1.18
N ALA A 38 0.78 24.72 -0.24
CA ALA A 38 0.57 26.16 -0.36
C ALA A 38 1.42 26.77 -1.49
N ALA A 39 2.59 26.19 -1.76
CA ALA A 39 3.44 26.54 -2.90
C ALA A 39 3.00 25.93 -4.23
N GLY A 40 1.93 25.11 -4.25
CA GLY A 40 1.41 24.46 -5.47
C GLY A 40 2.13 23.17 -5.83
N VAL A 41 3.01 22.65 -4.98
CA VAL A 41 3.78 21.41 -5.19
C VAL A 41 2.90 20.20 -4.93
N LYS A 42 2.96 19.18 -5.80
CA LYS A 42 2.29 17.89 -5.57
C LYS A 42 3.17 16.97 -4.72
N LEU A 43 2.54 16.17 -3.85
CA LEU A 43 3.22 15.22 -3.00
C LEU A 43 2.91 13.79 -3.38
N ILE A 44 3.96 12.96 -3.44
CA ILE A 44 3.83 11.49 -3.50
C ILE A 44 4.58 10.93 -2.28
N ASP A 45 3.82 10.45 -1.30
CA ASP A 45 4.36 9.90 -0.07
C ASP A 45 4.55 8.38 -0.19
N LEU A 46 5.80 7.92 -0.19
CA LEU A 46 6.16 6.51 -0.19
C LEU A 46 6.21 5.93 1.23
N ALA A 47 6.13 6.80 2.26
CA ALA A 47 5.95 6.37 3.65
C ALA A 47 4.50 5.95 3.91
N ALA A 48 3.91 6.33 5.02
CA ALA A 48 2.54 5.91 5.32
C ALA A 48 1.64 7.06 5.79
N ASP A 49 2.15 8.28 5.75
CA ASP A 49 1.50 9.44 6.35
C ASP A 49 0.13 9.73 5.70
N PHE A 50 -0.04 9.34 4.41
CA PHE A 50 -1.24 9.63 3.64
C PHE A 50 -1.95 8.38 3.08
N ARG A 51 -1.73 7.19 3.67
CA ARG A 51 -2.36 5.94 3.21
C ARG A 51 -3.72 5.66 3.82
N LEU A 52 -3.85 5.89 5.14
CA LEU A 52 -5.07 5.65 5.91
C LEU A 52 -5.88 6.92 6.02
N GLN A 53 -7.18 6.85 5.75
CA GLN A 53 -8.09 8.00 5.95
C GLN A 53 -8.50 8.17 7.42
N ASP A 54 -8.50 7.08 8.19
CA ASP A 54 -8.79 7.12 9.62
C ASP A 54 -7.53 7.50 10.42
N VAL A 55 -7.53 8.72 10.96
CA VAL A 55 -6.47 9.24 11.84
C VAL A 55 -6.21 8.35 13.05
N ASN A 56 -7.27 7.81 13.66
CA ASN A 56 -7.11 6.94 14.84
C ASN A 56 -6.44 5.63 14.46
N ALA A 57 -6.77 5.07 13.30
CA ALA A 57 -6.09 3.88 12.77
C ALA A 57 -4.62 4.19 12.50
N PHE A 58 -4.30 5.33 11.88
CA PHE A 58 -2.92 5.75 11.65
C PHE A 58 -2.15 5.83 12.98
N GLU A 59 -2.64 6.58 13.96
CA GLU A 59 -1.99 6.77 15.26
C GLU A 59 -1.84 5.45 16.03
N LYS A 60 -2.86 4.58 15.95
CA LYS A 60 -2.81 3.23 16.56
C LYS A 60 -1.68 2.38 15.98
N TRP A 61 -1.49 2.39 14.65
CA TRP A 61 -0.53 1.51 13.97
C TRP A 61 0.88 2.09 13.88
N TYR A 62 1.00 3.40 13.68
CA TYR A 62 2.30 4.06 13.49
C TYR A 62 2.86 4.68 14.78
N LYS A 63 2.04 4.79 15.86
CA LYS A 63 2.43 5.29 17.20
C LYS A 63 2.96 6.71 17.21
N ILE A 64 2.54 7.51 16.27
CA ILE A 64 2.79 8.95 16.18
C ILE A 64 1.49 9.69 15.87
N PRO A 65 1.30 10.93 16.37
CA PRO A 65 0.13 11.73 16.01
C PRO A 65 0.18 12.15 14.55
N HIS A 66 -0.97 12.22 13.89
CA HIS A 66 -1.06 12.77 12.55
C HIS A 66 -1.16 14.30 12.59
N THR A 67 -0.17 15.00 12.00
CA THR A 67 -0.03 16.45 12.16
C THR A 67 -0.82 17.29 11.17
N CYS A 68 -1.40 16.70 10.11
CA CYS A 68 -2.21 17.42 9.13
C CYS A 68 -3.44 16.62 8.66
N PRO A 69 -4.40 16.34 9.57
CA PRO A 69 -5.58 15.53 9.26
C PRO A 69 -6.48 16.15 8.16
N GLU A 70 -6.45 17.45 7.98
CA GLU A 70 -7.21 18.12 6.92
C GLU A 70 -6.66 17.78 5.52
N ILE A 71 -5.33 17.70 5.39
CA ILE A 71 -4.69 17.30 4.14
C ILE A 71 -4.91 15.80 3.87
N LEU A 72 -4.95 14.99 4.92
CA LEU A 72 -5.25 13.57 4.81
C LEU A 72 -6.60 13.31 4.13
N LYS A 73 -7.62 14.13 4.39
CA LYS A 73 -8.95 14.00 3.78
C LYS A 73 -8.95 14.15 2.25
N GLU A 74 -8.00 14.90 1.70
CA GLU A 74 -7.86 15.07 0.23
C GLU A 74 -6.87 14.09 -0.40
N SER A 75 -6.13 13.33 0.40
CA SER A 75 -5.16 12.37 -0.12
C SER A 75 -5.83 11.26 -0.91
N VAL A 76 -5.18 10.84 -1.99
CA VAL A 76 -5.63 9.73 -2.83
C VAL A 76 -4.75 8.53 -2.60
N TYR A 77 -5.35 7.39 -2.35
CA TYR A 77 -4.63 6.12 -2.23
C TYR A 77 -4.10 5.66 -3.59
N GLY A 78 -2.80 5.47 -3.68
CA GLY A 78 -2.05 5.44 -4.93
C GLY A 78 -1.97 4.09 -5.65
N VAL A 79 -2.91 3.14 -5.44
CA VAL A 79 -3.07 2.01 -6.36
C VAL A 79 -3.71 2.53 -7.63
N VAL A 80 -2.86 2.77 -8.65
CA VAL A 80 -3.27 3.46 -9.88
C VAL A 80 -4.34 2.69 -10.63
N GLU A 81 -4.25 1.38 -10.68
CA GLU A 81 -5.21 0.48 -11.33
C GLU A 81 -6.63 0.61 -10.76
N LEU A 82 -6.74 1.03 -9.50
CA LEU A 82 -8.02 1.22 -8.82
C LEU A 82 -8.48 2.69 -8.81
N ASN A 83 -7.54 3.63 -8.82
CA ASN A 83 -7.79 5.03 -8.54
C ASN A 83 -7.24 5.99 -9.63
N ARG A 84 -6.98 5.52 -10.84
CA ARG A 84 -6.32 6.28 -11.92
C ARG A 84 -6.85 7.70 -12.12
N ALA A 85 -8.16 7.85 -12.25
CA ALA A 85 -8.79 9.15 -12.49
C ALA A 85 -8.62 10.12 -11.31
N SER A 86 -8.60 9.60 -10.07
CA SER A 86 -8.38 10.38 -8.85
C SER A 86 -6.91 10.74 -8.69
N VAL A 87 -6.00 9.78 -8.92
CA VAL A 87 -4.54 10.00 -8.86
C VAL A 87 -4.10 11.07 -9.84
N ALA A 88 -4.65 11.07 -11.06
CA ALA A 88 -4.32 12.08 -12.08
C ALA A 88 -4.63 13.52 -11.65
N LYS A 89 -5.58 13.70 -10.74
CA LYS A 89 -6.03 15.02 -10.25
C LYS A 89 -5.49 15.33 -8.84
N ALA A 90 -4.90 14.36 -8.18
CA ALA A 90 -4.46 14.49 -6.80
C ALA A 90 -3.35 15.52 -6.63
N ARG A 91 -3.39 16.23 -5.51
CA ARG A 91 -2.27 17.03 -5.00
C ARG A 91 -1.42 16.20 -4.03
N VAL A 92 -2.02 15.25 -3.34
CA VAL A 92 -1.37 14.33 -2.40
C VAL A 92 -1.72 12.89 -2.76
N VAL A 93 -0.71 12.07 -2.94
CA VAL A 93 -0.86 10.64 -3.19
C VAL A 93 -0.16 9.87 -2.08
N GLY A 94 -0.90 9.06 -1.33
CA GLY A 94 -0.36 8.07 -0.42
C GLY A 94 0.00 6.80 -1.20
N ASN A 95 1.29 6.61 -1.52
CA ASN A 95 1.74 5.43 -2.25
C ASN A 95 1.53 4.17 -1.40
N PRO A 96 0.88 3.12 -1.93
CA PRO A 96 0.48 1.95 -1.16
C PRO A 96 1.65 1.18 -0.56
N GLY A 97 1.40 0.45 0.52
CA GLY A 97 2.31 -0.58 1.00
C GLY A 97 2.42 -1.74 0.00
N CYS A 98 3.53 -2.45 0.04
CA CYS A 98 3.82 -3.52 -0.90
C CYS A 98 2.81 -4.69 -0.80
N TYR A 99 2.50 -5.17 0.40
CA TYR A 99 1.48 -6.22 0.58
C TYR A 99 0.06 -5.74 0.24
N PRO A 100 -0.38 -4.55 0.67
CA PRO A 100 -1.67 -4.01 0.23
C PRO A 100 -1.81 -3.99 -1.28
N THR A 101 -0.78 -3.59 -2.02
CA THR A 101 -0.81 -3.61 -3.49
C THR A 101 -1.13 -4.98 -4.04
N THR A 102 -0.43 -6.04 -3.59
CA THR A 102 -0.66 -7.40 -4.12
C THR A 102 -2.03 -7.95 -3.75
N VAL A 103 -2.49 -7.71 -2.51
CA VAL A 103 -3.78 -8.21 -2.01
C VAL A 103 -4.94 -7.49 -2.70
N LEU A 104 -4.87 -6.18 -2.82
CA LEU A 104 -5.91 -5.37 -3.45
C LEU A 104 -6.05 -5.68 -4.94
N LEU A 105 -4.95 -5.78 -5.67
CA LEU A 105 -4.98 -6.16 -7.09
C LEU A 105 -5.50 -7.59 -7.28
N GLY A 106 -5.17 -8.51 -6.37
CA GLY A 106 -5.68 -9.88 -6.41
C GLY A 106 -7.18 -10.00 -6.13
N LEU A 107 -7.75 -9.10 -5.31
CA LEU A 107 -9.17 -9.17 -4.91
C LEU A 107 -10.07 -8.18 -5.67
N ALA A 108 -9.54 -7.11 -6.22
CA ALA A 108 -10.34 -6.06 -6.86
C ALA A 108 -11.30 -6.55 -7.95
N PRO A 109 -10.92 -7.51 -8.84
CA PRO A 109 -11.85 -8.03 -9.84
C PRO A 109 -13.05 -8.77 -9.25
N LEU A 110 -12.92 -9.26 -8.02
CA LEU A 110 -13.94 -10.08 -7.32
C LEU A 110 -14.87 -9.24 -6.44
N LEU A 111 -14.56 -7.96 -6.25
CA LEU A 111 -15.26 -7.04 -5.34
C LEU A 111 -15.92 -5.88 -6.11
N GLY A 112 -16.85 -5.19 -5.48
CA GLY A 112 -17.46 -3.97 -6.03
C GLY A 112 -18.56 -4.16 -7.08
N GLY A 113 -19.01 -5.39 -7.29
CA GLY A 113 -20.08 -5.74 -8.23
C GLY A 113 -21.09 -6.71 -7.64
N LYS A 114 -21.55 -7.66 -8.48
CA LYS A 114 -22.35 -8.78 -7.98
C LYS A 114 -21.47 -9.61 -7.03
N PRO A 115 -22.02 -10.09 -5.89
CA PRO A 115 -21.26 -10.94 -4.98
C PRO A 115 -20.80 -12.23 -5.66
N LEU A 116 -19.50 -12.39 -5.83
CA LEU A 116 -18.88 -13.56 -6.45
C LEU A 116 -18.26 -14.49 -5.41
N ILE A 117 -17.75 -13.93 -4.33
CA ILE A 117 -17.02 -14.64 -3.27
C ILE A 117 -17.61 -14.29 -1.90
N ASP A 118 -17.37 -15.17 -0.95
CA ASP A 118 -17.63 -14.89 0.48
C ASP A 118 -16.54 -13.98 1.01
N THR A 119 -16.91 -12.75 1.35
CA THR A 119 -16.02 -11.70 1.86
C THR A 119 -15.76 -11.81 3.36
N SER A 120 -16.42 -12.70 4.06
CA SER A 120 -16.30 -12.86 5.52
C SER A 120 -15.10 -13.68 5.99
N ASP A 121 -14.51 -14.48 5.09
CA ASP A 121 -13.43 -15.43 5.42
C ASP A 121 -12.43 -15.55 4.25
N LEU A 122 -11.68 -14.48 4.03
CA LEU A 122 -10.59 -14.45 3.05
C LEU A 122 -9.25 -14.76 3.71
N ILE A 123 -8.35 -15.39 2.98
CA ILE A 123 -6.99 -15.63 3.43
C ILE A 123 -6.01 -15.08 2.39
N ALA A 124 -5.10 -14.22 2.84
CA ALA A 124 -3.99 -13.71 2.02
C ALA A 124 -2.66 -14.19 2.64
N ASP A 125 -2.10 -15.23 2.05
CA ASP A 125 -0.81 -15.82 2.40
C ASP A 125 0.27 -15.21 1.50
N CYS A 126 1.02 -14.24 2.04
CA CYS A 126 1.88 -13.35 1.27
C CYS A 126 3.36 -13.61 1.54
N LYS A 127 4.18 -13.58 0.49
CA LYS A 127 5.62 -13.79 0.53
C LYS A 127 6.34 -12.54 0.02
N SER A 128 7.42 -12.14 0.70
CA SER A 128 8.26 -11.01 0.30
C SER A 128 9.74 -11.39 0.33
N GLY A 129 10.46 -10.96 -0.67
CA GLY A 129 11.93 -10.98 -0.65
C GLY A 129 12.47 -10.05 0.44
N VAL A 130 13.71 -10.32 0.87
CA VAL A 130 14.35 -9.65 2.04
C VAL A 130 14.49 -8.15 1.85
N SER A 131 14.69 -7.66 0.63
CA SER A 131 14.78 -6.21 0.35
C SER A 131 13.50 -5.43 0.75
N GLY A 132 12.35 -6.11 0.85
CA GLY A 132 11.09 -5.53 1.34
C GLY A 132 11.12 -5.12 2.81
N ALA A 133 12.05 -5.66 3.61
CA ALA A 133 12.27 -5.24 5.00
C ALA A 133 12.94 -3.86 5.13
N GLY A 134 13.41 -3.28 4.01
CA GLY A 134 14.09 -1.99 3.98
C GLY A 134 15.59 -2.09 4.29
N ARG A 135 16.21 -0.90 4.52
CA ARG A 135 17.68 -0.77 4.70
C ARG A 135 18.15 -0.75 6.15
N LYS A 136 17.22 -0.87 7.09
CA LYS A 136 17.60 -0.90 8.50
C LYS A 136 18.49 -2.11 8.77
N ALA A 137 19.62 -1.89 9.45
CA ALA A 137 20.52 -2.97 9.87
C ALA A 137 19.86 -3.72 11.03
N GLU A 138 19.36 -4.91 10.74
CA GLU A 138 18.75 -5.82 11.72
C GLU A 138 19.26 -7.24 11.52
N VAL A 139 19.43 -7.97 12.62
CA VAL A 139 19.95 -9.35 12.59
C VAL A 139 19.14 -10.23 11.64
N GLY A 140 17.81 -10.17 11.71
CA GLY A 140 16.92 -10.97 10.88
C GLY A 140 16.98 -10.68 9.36
N SER A 141 17.68 -9.62 8.94
CA SER A 141 17.91 -9.24 7.54
C SER A 141 19.34 -9.52 7.07
N LEU A 142 20.21 -10.03 7.97
CA LEU A 142 21.57 -10.43 7.60
C LEU A 142 21.53 -11.62 6.63
N PHE A 143 22.51 -11.69 5.75
CA PHE A 143 22.61 -12.77 4.78
C PHE A 143 22.60 -14.15 5.43
N SER A 144 23.36 -14.32 6.53
CA SER A 144 23.42 -15.58 7.31
C SER A 144 22.10 -15.98 7.96
N GLU A 145 21.20 -15.03 8.18
CA GLU A 145 19.91 -15.28 8.87
C GLU A 145 18.73 -15.36 7.89
N ALA A 146 18.84 -14.68 6.76
CA ALA A 146 17.79 -14.60 5.75
C ALA A 146 17.96 -15.60 4.62
N SER A 147 19.21 -16.01 4.32
CA SER A 147 19.52 -17.05 3.34
C SER A 147 18.99 -18.40 3.84
N ASP A 148 18.36 -19.16 2.95
CA ASP A 148 17.78 -20.49 3.25
C ASP A 148 16.76 -20.51 4.41
N ASN A 149 16.20 -19.35 4.75
CA ASN A 149 15.22 -19.20 5.81
C ASN A 149 13.86 -18.72 5.27
N PHE A 150 12.81 -19.42 5.64
CA PHE A 150 11.43 -19.07 5.32
C PHE A 150 10.64 -18.91 6.62
N LYS A 151 10.13 -17.70 6.89
CA LYS A 151 9.44 -17.42 8.15
C LYS A 151 8.23 -16.50 7.99
N ALA A 152 7.14 -16.83 8.68
CA ALA A 152 6.06 -15.88 8.92
C ALA A 152 6.49 -14.80 9.92
N TYR A 153 5.99 -13.58 9.75
CA TYR A 153 6.23 -12.50 10.70
C TYR A 153 5.01 -11.60 10.81
N GLY A 154 4.89 -10.84 11.91
CA GLY A 154 3.78 -9.92 12.10
C GLY A 154 2.39 -10.55 12.07
N VAL A 155 2.26 -11.85 12.35
CA VAL A 155 0.98 -12.60 12.29
C VAL A 155 -0.04 -12.07 13.30
N ALA A 156 0.41 -11.70 14.51
CA ALA A 156 -0.45 -11.12 15.54
C ALA A 156 -0.82 -9.65 15.28
N GLY A 157 -0.24 -9.03 14.26
CA GLY A 157 -0.51 -7.64 13.87
C GLY A 157 0.61 -7.08 13.01
N HIS A 158 0.26 -6.71 11.80
CA HIS A 158 1.13 -6.04 10.84
C HIS A 158 0.47 -4.73 10.42
N ARG A 159 1.22 -3.64 10.36
CA ARG A 159 0.67 -2.30 10.02
C ARG A 159 -0.05 -2.25 8.67
N HIS A 160 0.32 -3.09 7.70
CA HIS A 160 -0.38 -3.21 6.43
C HIS A 160 -1.79 -3.82 6.56
N GLN A 161 -2.11 -4.51 7.68
CA GLN A 161 -3.47 -5.03 7.90
C GLN A 161 -4.51 -3.90 7.86
N ALA A 162 -4.27 -2.80 8.59
CA ALA A 162 -5.20 -1.68 8.62
C ALA A 162 -5.41 -1.04 7.23
N GLU A 163 -4.34 -0.96 6.45
CA GLU A 163 -4.38 -0.43 5.08
C GLU A 163 -5.18 -1.36 4.15
N ILE A 164 -4.97 -2.67 4.25
CA ILE A 164 -5.71 -3.66 3.48
C ILE A 164 -7.19 -3.64 3.86
N ASP A 165 -7.50 -3.66 5.15
CA ASP A 165 -8.87 -3.68 5.67
C ASP A 165 -9.66 -2.46 5.21
N GLU A 166 -9.08 -1.25 5.33
CA GLU A 166 -9.72 0.00 4.89
C GLU A 166 -10.02 -0.04 3.39
N GLN A 167 -9.07 -0.47 2.57
CA GLN A 167 -9.24 -0.46 1.13
C GLN A 167 -10.16 -1.59 0.64
N LEU A 168 -10.10 -2.79 1.24
CA LEU A 168 -11.02 -3.89 0.91
C LEU A 168 -12.46 -3.52 1.27
N GLN A 169 -12.69 -2.95 2.46
CA GLN A 169 -14.02 -2.47 2.86
C GLN A 169 -14.55 -1.41 1.88
N ARG A 170 -13.69 -0.52 1.42
CA ARG A 170 -14.06 0.50 0.42
C ARG A 170 -14.42 -0.13 -0.93
N LEU A 171 -13.71 -1.16 -1.38
CA LEU A 171 -13.98 -1.86 -2.63
C LEU A 171 -15.25 -2.71 -2.54
N ALA A 172 -15.44 -3.43 -1.44
CA ALA A 172 -16.60 -4.30 -1.24
C ALA A 172 -17.87 -3.54 -0.88
N GLY A 173 -17.76 -2.32 -0.28
CA GLY A 173 -18.88 -1.56 0.26
C GLY A 173 -19.40 -2.11 1.59
N GLU A 174 -18.75 -3.12 2.18
CA GLU A 174 -19.10 -3.78 3.43
C GLU A 174 -17.84 -4.24 4.18
N PRO A 175 -17.91 -4.57 5.47
CA PRO A 175 -16.77 -5.14 6.20
C PRO A 175 -16.29 -6.45 5.57
N VAL A 176 -14.97 -6.61 5.46
CA VAL A 176 -14.33 -7.79 4.90
C VAL A 176 -13.53 -8.50 5.99
N GLY A 177 -13.72 -9.81 6.12
CA GLY A 177 -12.93 -10.66 7.01
C GLY A 177 -11.69 -11.17 6.28
N LEU A 178 -10.50 -10.71 6.69
CA LEU A 178 -9.24 -11.14 6.08
C LEU A 178 -8.25 -11.65 7.11
N THR A 179 -7.80 -12.87 6.94
CA THR A 179 -6.59 -13.40 7.58
C THR A 179 -5.39 -13.08 6.69
N PHE A 180 -4.55 -12.14 7.12
CA PHE A 180 -3.34 -11.75 6.40
C PHE A 180 -2.10 -12.29 7.10
N VAL A 181 -1.30 -13.09 6.38
CA VAL A 181 -0.08 -13.72 6.91
C VAL A 181 1.10 -13.38 6.01
N PRO A 182 1.96 -12.41 6.39
CA PRO A 182 3.16 -12.10 5.65
C PRO A 182 4.31 -13.05 6.00
N HIS A 183 5.09 -13.40 4.97
CA HIS A 183 6.30 -14.22 5.11
C HIS A 183 7.50 -13.51 4.50
N LEU A 184 8.66 -13.71 5.11
CA LEU A 184 9.95 -13.39 4.51
C LEU A 184 10.53 -14.67 3.91
N VAL A 185 10.94 -14.61 2.66
CA VAL A 185 11.48 -15.75 1.92
C VAL A 185 12.94 -15.48 1.50
N PRO A 186 13.76 -16.51 1.25
CA PRO A 186 15.18 -16.38 0.93
C PRO A 186 15.42 -15.92 -0.52
N MET A 187 14.74 -14.84 -0.89
CA MET A 187 14.88 -14.15 -2.16
C MET A 187 15.29 -12.70 -1.91
N ILE A 188 16.00 -12.10 -2.84
CA ILE A 188 16.40 -10.70 -2.71
C ILE A 188 15.19 -9.79 -2.89
N ARG A 189 14.40 -9.98 -3.94
CA ARG A 189 13.30 -9.10 -4.37
C ARG A 189 12.08 -9.89 -4.79
N GLY A 190 10.96 -9.15 -4.84
CA GLY A 190 9.69 -9.64 -5.35
C GLY A 190 8.68 -9.87 -4.25
N MET A 191 7.43 -9.91 -4.65
CA MET A 191 6.29 -10.24 -3.80
C MET A 191 5.41 -11.25 -4.49
N PHE A 192 4.90 -12.19 -3.72
CA PHE A 192 3.96 -13.19 -4.19
C PHE A 192 2.87 -13.38 -3.13
N SER A 193 1.61 -13.27 -3.54
CA SER A 193 0.47 -13.49 -2.67
C SER A 193 -0.38 -14.63 -3.22
N THR A 194 -0.67 -15.60 -2.36
CA THR A 194 -1.68 -16.63 -2.62
C THR A 194 -2.92 -16.26 -1.83
N ILE A 195 -4.03 -16.06 -2.52
CA ILE A 195 -5.27 -15.60 -1.89
C ILE A 195 -6.32 -16.70 -2.05
N TYR A 196 -7.01 -17.00 -0.95
CA TYR A 196 -8.05 -18.02 -0.93
C TYR A 196 -9.39 -17.36 -0.61
N ALA A 197 -10.40 -17.68 -1.43
CA ALA A 197 -11.77 -17.21 -1.25
C ALA A 197 -12.75 -18.32 -1.60
N LYS A 198 -13.88 -18.38 -0.90
CA LYS A 198 -14.97 -19.30 -1.23
C LYS A 198 -15.83 -18.67 -2.32
N ILE A 199 -16.04 -19.39 -3.41
CA ILE A 199 -16.96 -18.99 -4.47
C ILE A 199 -18.41 -19.15 -3.97
N LEU A 200 -19.22 -18.13 -4.16
CA LEU A 200 -20.65 -18.19 -3.83
C LEU A 200 -21.42 -19.05 -4.86
N PRO A 201 -22.52 -19.70 -4.46
CA PRO A 201 -23.29 -20.59 -5.36
C PRO A 201 -23.68 -19.95 -6.69
N GLN A 202 -24.06 -18.67 -6.67
CA GLN A 202 -24.46 -17.91 -7.87
C GLN A 202 -23.30 -17.55 -8.81
N ALA A 203 -22.06 -17.74 -8.39
CA ALA A 203 -20.86 -17.43 -9.17
C ALA A 203 -20.13 -18.68 -9.71
N ARG A 204 -20.72 -19.87 -9.58
CA ARG A 204 -20.07 -21.12 -10.00
C ARG A 204 -19.76 -21.22 -11.49
N ASP A 205 -20.58 -20.57 -12.31
CA ASP A 205 -20.43 -20.57 -13.77
C ASP A 205 -19.66 -19.34 -14.30
N VAL A 206 -19.08 -18.54 -13.40
CA VAL A 206 -18.28 -17.36 -13.78
C VAL A 206 -16.91 -17.82 -14.28
N ASP A 207 -16.52 -17.33 -15.45
CA ASP A 207 -15.15 -17.45 -15.94
C ASP A 207 -14.27 -16.40 -15.23
N PHE A 208 -13.65 -16.82 -14.14
CA PHE A 208 -12.80 -15.95 -13.33
C PHE A 208 -11.55 -15.51 -14.10
N GLN A 209 -11.01 -16.36 -14.99
CA GLN A 209 -9.85 -15.98 -15.79
C GLN A 209 -10.18 -14.80 -16.70
N ALA A 210 -11.29 -14.90 -17.44
CA ALA A 210 -11.76 -13.82 -18.30
C ALA A 210 -12.05 -12.53 -17.50
N LEU A 211 -12.59 -12.65 -16.28
CA LEU A 211 -12.85 -11.51 -15.39
C LEU A 211 -11.56 -10.74 -15.05
N PHE A 212 -10.49 -11.46 -14.73
CA PHE A 212 -9.18 -10.84 -14.43
C PHE A 212 -8.55 -10.25 -15.70
N GLU A 213 -8.61 -10.94 -16.83
CA GLU A 213 -8.10 -10.46 -18.11
C GLU A 213 -8.80 -9.16 -18.54
N GLU A 214 -10.13 -9.12 -18.46
CA GLU A 214 -10.91 -7.91 -18.76
C GLU A 214 -10.55 -6.75 -17.83
N ARG A 215 -10.45 -7.03 -16.51
CA ARG A 215 -10.15 -5.99 -15.51
C ARG A 215 -8.80 -5.33 -15.74
N TYR A 216 -7.82 -6.09 -16.19
CA TYR A 216 -6.44 -5.63 -16.33
C TYR A 216 -5.97 -5.49 -17.78
N ALA A 217 -6.86 -5.62 -18.76
CA ALA A 217 -6.55 -5.58 -20.19
C ALA A 217 -5.80 -4.30 -20.64
N ASN A 218 -6.05 -3.18 -19.97
CA ASN A 218 -5.46 -1.87 -20.29
C ASN A 218 -4.43 -1.40 -19.24
N GLU A 219 -4.00 -2.30 -18.36
CA GLU A 219 -2.95 -2.03 -17.38
C GLU A 219 -1.60 -2.56 -17.88
N SER A 220 -0.50 -1.83 -17.57
CA SER A 220 0.87 -2.13 -18.06
C SER A 220 1.68 -2.98 -17.08
#